data_2e07f7b4789d13dbd52f71dafd27a1ab
#
_entry.id   2e07f7b4789d13dbd52f71dafd27a1ab
#
_cell.length_a   1.000
_cell.length_b   1.000
_cell.length_c   1.000
_cell.angle_alpha   90.00
_cell.angle_beta   90.00
_cell.angle_gamma   90.00
#
_symmetry.space_group_name_H-M   'P 1'
#
loop_
_entity.id
_entity.type
_entity.pdbx_description
1 polymer ?
#
loop_
_entity_poly.entity_id
_entity_poly.type
_entity_poly.pdbx_seq_one_letter_code
_entity_poly.pdbx_strand_id
1 'polypeptide(L)'
;MKMNMNDYIELVNDKLDEYIQIEYPQNIFKSMKYTVTLPGKRLRPIMCLETCKMLGGEIEDAIPTACAIEMLHAQTLIHDDLPCMDNDDFRRGKPTNHKVFGEAIAVLAGDALLTYAPQIITKYSQNLSPVAIIRILNEYFNFAGARGVIAGQVVDIESENLNIENIEEKEKILKYLHIHKTSDLFQLAMRTGAIIADADDDKIEAVTEFAKTFGLAFQIADDILDEISTFEQLGKTLGKDKEEGKLTYVTLYGLEESKCKLSCMLSKCCDIMNKQNFKSNVFEQIINEIKKRTGI
;
A
#
# COMPACT_ATOMS: atom_id res chain seq x y z
N MET A 1 16.25 9.36 -18.78
CA MET A 1 17.16 8.60 -17.91
C MET A 1 16.40 7.40 -17.35
N LYS A 2 17.01 6.19 -17.27
CA LYS A 2 16.29 5.06 -16.64
C LYS A 2 16.36 5.26 -15.11
N MET A 3 15.24 5.62 -14.49
CA MET A 3 15.15 5.71 -13.03
C MET A 3 15.22 4.31 -12.42
N ASN A 4 15.96 4.16 -11.34
CA ASN A 4 15.99 2.97 -10.50
C ASN A 4 15.11 3.17 -9.26
N MET A 5 14.98 2.15 -8.42
CA MET A 5 14.15 2.20 -7.20
C MET A 5 14.53 3.35 -6.25
N ASN A 6 15.82 3.62 -6.08
CA ASN A 6 16.29 4.68 -5.17
C ASN A 6 15.95 6.07 -5.71
N ASP A 7 16.07 6.28 -7.03
CA ASP A 7 15.70 7.55 -7.67
C ASP A 7 14.21 7.87 -7.43
N TYR A 8 13.34 6.86 -7.51
CA TYR A 8 11.91 7.01 -7.20
C TYR A 8 11.67 7.31 -5.73
N ILE A 9 12.37 6.62 -4.81
CA ILE A 9 12.23 6.84 -3.37
C ILE A 9 12.63 8.26 -3.01
N GLU A 10 13.74 8.75 -3.52
CA GLU A 10 14.21 10.13 -3.30
C GLU A 10 13.20 11.14 -3.84
N LEU A 11 12.78 10.98 -5.10
CA LEU A 11 11.77 11.85 -5.73
C LEU A 11 10.49 11.95 -4.88
N VAL A 12 9.96 10.79 -4.44
CA VAL A 12 8.73 10.76 -3.64
C VAL A 12 8.95 11.40 -2.27
N ASN A 13 10.07 11.14 -1.61
CA ASN A 13 10.38 11.72 -0.30
C ASN A 13 10.49 13.25 -0.37
N ASP A 14 11.19 13.78 -1.38
CA ASP A 14 11.36 15.22 -1.57
C ASP A 14 10.01 15.91 -1.82
N LYS A 15 9.16 15.28 -2.65
CA LYS A 15 7.83 15.82 -2.95
C LYS A 15 6.85 15.72 -1.77
N LEU A 16 6.91 14.66 -0.98
CA LEU A 16 6.13 14.56 0.26
C LEU A 16 6.55 15.65 1.27
N ASP A 17 7.85 15.94 1.38
CA ASP A 17 8.37 17.00 2.24
C ASP A 17 7.94 18.40 1.74
N GLU A 18 7.93 18.62 0.42
CA GLU A 18 7.46 19.83 -0.23
C GLU A 18 5.96 20.05 -0.04
N TYR A 19 5.13 19.00 -0.20
CA TYR A 19 3.68 19.14 -0.15
C TYR A 19 3.13 19.36 1.26
N ILE A 20 3.80 18.86 2.30
CA ILE A 20 3.36 19.04 3.70
C ILE A 20 4.22 20.11 4.38
N GLN A 21 3.84 21.37 4.20
CA GLN A 21 4.46 22.51 4.88
C GLN A 21 3.85 22.70 6.27
N ILE A 22 4.67 23.16 7.22
CA ILE A 22 4.20 23.38 8.59
C ILE A 22 3.50 24.74 8.68
N GLU A 23 2.18 24.67 8.86
CA GLU A 23 1.30 25.84 9.00
C GLU A 23 0.63 25.84 10.39
N TYR A 24 -0.13 26.87 10.71
CA TYR A 24 -0.97 26.90 11.91
C TYR A 24 -2.30 26.16 11.66
N PRO A 25 -2.75 25.31 12.58
CA PRO A 25 -2.11 24.88 13.85
C PRO A 25 -0.97 23.87 13.63
N GLN A 26 0.24 24.20 14.14
CA GLN A 26 1.45 23.47 13.80
C GLN A 26 1.43 21.97 14.15
N ASN A 27 0.75 21.59 15.22
CA ASN A 27 0.78 20.21 15.70
C ASN A 27 0.19 19.21 14.70
N ILE A 28 -0.86 19.60 13.97
CA ILE A 28 -1.47 18.70 12.97
C ILE A 28 -0.50 18.45 11.80
N PHE A 29 0.12 19.52 11.26
CA PHE A 29 1.07 19.38 10.16
C PHE A 29 2.34 18.64 10.57
N LYS A 30 2.85 18.86 11.79
CA LYS A 30 3.99 18.11 12.34
C LYS A 30 3.66 16.63 12.48
N SER A 31 2.47 16.30 12.96
CA SER A 31 1.99 14.93 13.13
C SER A 31 1.82 14.22 11.78
N MET A 32 1.15 14.85 10.81
CA MET A 32 1.03 14.34 9.44
C MET A 32 2.42 14.09 8.82
N LYS A 33 3.28 15.11 8.83
CA LYS A 33 4.63 15.06 8.25
C LYS A 33 5.48 13.99 8.89
N TYR A 34 5.41 13.84 10.22
CA TYR A 34 6.16 12.83 10.95
C TYR A 34 5.97 11.43 10.37
N THR A 35 4.74 10.96 10.23
CA THR A 35 4.48 9.60 9.72
C THR A 35 4.76 9.46 8.24
N VAL A 36 4.39 10.46 7.43
CA VAL A 36 4.59 10.43 5.97
C VAL A 36 6.09 10.39 5.61
N THR A 37 6.95 11.06 6.38
CA THR A 37 8.40 11.11 6.12
C THR A 37 9.19 9.99 6.79
N LEU A 38 8.55 9.08 7.55
CA LEU A 38 9.24 7.90 8.07
C LEU A 38 9.88 7.08 6.93
N PRO A 39 11.06 6.47 7.16
CA PRO A 39 11.71 5.63 6.17
C PRO A 39 10.78 4.53 5.64
N GLY A 40 10.78 4.30 4.33
CA GLY A 40 9.94 3.27 3.72
C GLY A 40 10.32 2.98 2.28
N LYS A 41 9.89 1.83 1.76
CA LYS A 41 10.19 1.37 0.39
C LYS A 41 9.41 2.13 -0.69
N ARG A 42 8.41 2.92 -0.32
CA ARG A 42 7.55 3.70 -1.24
C ARG A 42 6.97 2.88 -2.40
N LEU A 43 6.64 1.61 -2.17
CA LEU A 43 6.21 0.71 -3.26
C LEU A 43 4.95 1.21 -3.98
N ARG A 44 3.95 1.71 -3.24
CA ARG A 44 2.69 2.20 -3.84
C ARG A 44 2.91 3.41 -4.73
N PRO A 45 3.56 4.49 -4.28
CA PRO A 45 3.95 5.60 -5.16
C PRO A 45 4.76 5.15 -6.38
N ILE A 46 5.76 4.27 -6.19
CA ILE A 46 6.60 3.76 -7.27
C ILE A 46 5.75 3.02 -8.31
N MET A 47 4.80 2.20 -7.88
CA MET A 47 3.91 1.48 -8.81
C MET A 47 3.00 2.44 -9.59
N CYS A 48 2.56 3.55 -9.01
CA CYS A 48 1.83 4.60 -9.73
C CYS A 48 2.70 5.25 -10.80
N LEU A 49 3.89 5.72 -10.42
CA LEU A 49 4.83 6.42 -11.31
C LEU A 49 5.32 5.51 -12.44
N GLU A 50 5.72 4.28 -12.10
CA GLU A 50 6.23 3.32 -13.09
C GLU A 50 5.13 2.82 -14.03
N THR A 51 3.89 2.66 -13.55
CA THR A 51 2.75 2.31 -14.44
C THR A 51 2.47 3.45 -15.43
N CYS A 52 2.45 4.70 -14.97
CA CYS A 52 2.29 5.85 -15.84
C CYS A 52 3.36 5.86 -16.94
N LYS A 53 4.62 5.78 -16.55
CA LYS A 53 5.76 5.74 -17.49
C LYS A 53 5.72 4.53 -18.44
N MET A 54 5.42 3.33 -17.93
CA MET A 54 5.36 2.10 -18.71
C MET A 54 4.29 2.19 -19.81
N LEU A 55 3.22 2.92 -19.58
CA LEU A 55 2.12 3.14 -20.52
C LEU A 55 2.29 4.41 -21.38
N GLY A 56 3.44 5.09 -21.26
CA GLY A 56 3.81 6.22 -22.13
C GLY A 56 3.41 7.60 -21.60
N GLY A 57 2.97 7.71 -20.34
CA GLY A 57 2.71 8.99 -19.67
C GLY A 57 3.97 9.62 -19.09
N GLU A 58 3.85 10.88 -18.69
CA GLU A 58 4.93 11.65 -18.07
C GLU A 58 4.91 11.43 -16.55
N ILE A 59 6.08 11.13 -15.96
CA ILE A 59 6.21 10.85 -14.52
C ILE A 59 5.78 12.06 -13.69
N GLU A 60 6.13 13.25 -14.15
CA GLU A 60 5.86 14.52 -13.51
C GLU A 60 4.36 14.72 -13.23
N ASP A 61 3.51 14.28 -14.15
CA ASP A 61 2.05 14.35 -14.02
C ASP A 61 1.49 13.36 -13.00
N ALA A 62 2.22 12.28 -12.73
CA ALA A 62 1.82 11.26 -11.76
C ALA A 62 2.31 11.54 -10.32
N ILE A 63 3.29 12.44 -10.12
CA ILE A 63 3.86 12.73 -8.80
C ILE A 63 2.80 13.13 -7.77
N PRO A 64 1.86 14.07 -8.06
CA PRO A 64 0.86 14.46 -7.07
C PRO A 64 0.00 13.28 -6.59
N THR A 65 -0.44 12.45 -7.53
CA THR A 65 -1.24 11.25 -7.23
C THR A 65 -0.44 10.21 -6.47
N ALA A 66 0.80 9.95 -6.86
CA ALA A 66 1.69 9.02 -6.16
C ALA A 66 1.94 9.45 -4.71
N CYS A 67 2.18 10.73 -4.46
CA CYS A 67 2.32 11.28 -3.11
C CYS A 67 1.01 11.19 -2.31
N ALA A 68 -0.14 11.47 -2.94
CA ALA A 68 -1.45 11.34 -2.31
C ALA A 68 -1.73 9.89 -1.85
N ILE A 69 -1.32 8.90 -2.64
CA ILE A 69 -1.44 7.48 -2.27
C ILE A 69 -0.55 7.14 -1.06
N GLU A 70 0.65 7.68 -0.98
CA GLU A 70 1.50 7.47 0.21
C GLU A 70 0.94 8.20 1.45
N MET A 71 0.33 9.38 1.28
CA MET A 71 -0.40 10.07 2.36
C MET A 71 -1.58 9.24 2.86
N LEU A 72 -2.36 8.64 1.95
CA LEU A 72 -3.43 7.70 2.30
C LEU A 72 -2.87 6.47 3.04
N HIS A 73 -1.77 5.90 2.56
CA HIS A 73 -1.12 4.80 3.26
C HIS A 73 -0.60 5.22 4.65
N ALA A 74 -0.04 6.41 4.80
CA ALA A 74 0.37 6.92 6.11
C ALA A 74 -0.83 7.13 7.05
N GLN A 75 -1.98 7.57 6.52
CA GLN A 75 -3.24 7.65 7.27
C GLN A 75 -3.63 6.29 7.84
N THR A 76 -3.64 5.23 7.01
CA THR A 76 -3.99 3.89 7.50
C THR A 76 -3.05 3.44 8.62
N LEU A 77 -1.74 3.67 8.48
CA LEU A 77 -0.75 3.32 9.51
C LEU A 77 -0.96 4.09 10.82
N ILE A 78 -1.30 5.40 10.75
CA ILE A 78 -1.56 6.20 11.96
C ILE A 78 -2.75 5.64 12.73
N HIS A 79 -3.84 5.29 12.02
CA HIS A 79 -5.05 4.78 12.65
C HIS A 79 -4.87 3.34 13.13
N ASP A 80 -4.18 2.48 12.37
CA ASP A 80 -3.88 1.10 12.80
C ASP A 80 -3.07 1.06 14.10
N ASP A 81 -2.12 1.99 14.28
CA ASP A 81 -1.25 2.04 15.45
C ASP A 81 -1.97 2.52 16.74
N LEU A 82 -3.20 3.08 16.66
CA LEU A 82 -3.91 3.61 17.83
C LEU A 82 -4.19 2.54 18.90
N PRO A 83 -4.29 2.93 20.19
CA PRO A 83 -4.60 2.00 21.28
C PRO A 83 -5.93 1.25 21.15
N CYS A 84 -6.88 1.78 20.39
CA CYS A 84 -8.16 1.12 20.10
C CYS A 84 -8.12 0.20 18.87
N MET A 85 -6.95 0.05 18.24
CA MET A 85 -6.67 -0.76 17.08
C MET A 85 -5.55 -1.76 17.43
N ASP A 86 -4.43 -1.78 16.68
CA ASP A 86 -3.31 -2.71 16.93
C ASP A 86 -2.46 -2.34 18.18
N ASN A 87 -2.63 -1.12 18.74
CA ASN A 87 -1.89 -0.61 19.90
C ASN A 87 -0.38 -0.77 19.79
N ASP A 88 0.18 -0.40 18.65
CA ASP A 88 1.61 -0.52 18.39
C ASP A 88 2.40 0.68 18.94
N ASP A 89 3.51 0.39 19.63
CA ASP A 89 4.41 1.41 20.19
C ASP A 89 5.44 1.91 19.18
N PHE A 90 5.82 1.06 18.21
CA PHE A 90 6.88 1.35 17.23
C PHE A 90 6.45 0.97 15.82
N ARG A 91 6.81 1.82 14.85
CA ARG A 91 6.66 1.58 13.42
C ARG A 91 7.89 2.06 12.65
N ARG A 92 8.44 1.21 11.78
CA ARG A 92 9.66 1.51 11.00
C ARG A 92 10.83 1.96 11.89
N GLY A 93 10.95 1.38 13.10
CA GLY A 93 12.00 1.67 14.06
C GLY A 93 11.86 3.01 14.80
N LYS A 94 10.72 3.68 14.68
CA LYS A 94 10.40 4.94 15.42
C LYS A 94 9.13 4.77 16.23
N PRO A 95 8.93 5.55 17.31
CA PRO A 95 7.68 5.57 18.05
C PRO A 95 6.50 5.89 17.12
N THR A 96 5.35 5.28 17.37
CA THR A 96 4.14 5.52 16.59
C THR A 96 3.59 6.93 16.81
N ASN A 97 2.74 7.40 15.92
CA ASN A 97 2.24 8.78 15.92
C ASN A 97 1.58 9.16 17.25
N HIS A 98 0.71 8.29 17.79
CA HIS A 98 0.01 8.54 19.05
C HIS A 98 0.96 8.58 20.26
N LYS A 99 2.10 7.91 20.22
CA LYS A 99 3.14 8.00 21.28
C LYS A 99 3.87 9.33 21.25
N VAL A 100 4.01 9.95 20.08
CA VAL A 100 4.73 11.23 19.93
C VAL A 100 3.83 12.44 20.16
N PHE A 101 2.59 12.40 19.62
CA PHE A 101 1.69 13.55 19.57
C PHE A 101 0.44 13.40 20.46
N GLY A 102 0.22 12.22 21.03
CA GLY A 102 -1.01 11.87 21.76
C GLY A 102 -2.12 11.37 20.83
N GLU A 103 -3.04 10.57 21.39
CA GLU A 103 -4.10 9.89 20.65
C GLU A 103 -5.00 10.84 19.86
N ALA A 104 -5.46 11.93 20.49
CA ALA A 104 -6.36 12.89 19.86
C ALA A 104 -5.74 13.54 18.61
N ILE A 105 -4.45 13.91 18.67
CA ILE A 105 -3.75 14.49 17.51
C ILE A 105 -3.48 13.43 16.45
N ALA A 106 -3.20 12.19 16.84
CA ALA A 106 -3.02 11.08 15.89
C ALA A 106 -4.31 10.79 15.10
N VAL A 107 -5.47 10.72 15.77
CA VAL A 107 -6.77 10.58 15.08
C VAL A 107 -6.97 11.70 14.07
N LEU A 108 -6.81 12.96 14.51
CA LEU A 108 -6.98 14.13 13.63
C LEU A 108 -5.93 14.17 12.49
N ALA A 109 -4.72 13.66 12.70
CA ALA A 109 -3.70 13.59 11.66
C ALA A 109 -4.07 12.56 10.57
N GLY A 110 -4.64 11.43 10.96
CA GLY A 110 -5.20 10.47 10.01
C GLY A 110 -6.35 11.08 9.19
N ASP A 111 -7.32 11.72 9.85
CA ASP A 111 -8.45 12.41 9.18
C ASP A 111 -7.95 13.50 8.23
N ALA A 112 -6.96 14.27 8.68
CA ALA A 112 -6.37 15.32 7.87
C ALA A 112 -5.66 14.76 6.63
N LEU A 113 -4.87 13.68 6.74
CA LEU A 113 -4.21 13.04 5.60
C LEU A 113 -5.22 12.48 4.59
N LEU A 114 -6.32 11.88 5.06
CA LEU A 114 -7.39 11.34 4.20
C LEU A 114 -8.01 12.43 3.30
N THR A 115 -8.14 13.64 3.83
CA THR A 115 -8.70 14.80 3.09
C THR A 115 -7.65 15.62 2.37
N TYR A 116 -6.41 15.67 2.89
CA TYR A 116 -5.31 16.42 2.28
C TYR A 116 -4.78 15.76 1.01
N ALA A 117 -4.73 14.43 0.98
CA ALA A 117 -4.25 13.70 -0.19
C ALA A 117 -5.03 14.04 -1.49
N PRO A 118 -6.38 13.98 -1.55
CA PRO A 118 -7.12 14.41 -2.75
C PRO A 118 -6.98 15.91 -3.04
N GLN A 119 -6.72 16.75 -2.03
CA GLN A 119 -6.40 18.16 -2.25
C GLN A 119 -5.08 18.32 -3.01
N ILE A 120 -4.04 17.53 -2.72
CA ILE A 120 -2.78 17.53 -3.47
C ILE A 120 -3.02 17.16 -4.94
N ILE A 121 -3.82 16.11 -5.19
CA ILE A 121 -4.18 15.74 -6.57
C ILE A 121 -4.80 16.93 -7.30
N THR A 122 -5.83 17.55 -6.74
CA THR A 122 -6.54 18.66 -7.40
C THR A 122 -5.69 19.91 -7.58
N LYS A 123 -4.79 20.20 -6.65
CA LYS A 123 -3.97 21.41 -6.64
C LYS A 123 -2.79 21.34 -7.60
N TYR A 124 -2.17 20.16 -7.73
CA TYR A 124 -0.89 20.01 -8.43
C TYR A 124 -0.95 19.22 -9.74
N SER A 125 -2.09 18.64 -10.13
CA SER A 125 -2.26 17.93 -11.41
C SER A 125 -2.77 18.85 -12.53
N GLN A 126 -2.16 20.02 -12.70
CA GLN A 126 -2.65 21.06 -13.62
C GLN A 126 -2.51 20.70 -15.11
N ASN A 127 -1.64 19.77 -15.45
CA ASN A 127 -1.46 19.29 -16.83
C ASN A 127 -2.52 18.25 -17.24
N LEU A 128 -3.23 17.67 -16.26
CA LEU A 128 -4.26 16.67 -16.53
C LEU A 128 -5.60 17.31 -16.88
N SER A 129 -6.37 16.65 -17.73
CA SER A 129 -7.73 17.09 -18.02
C SER A 129 -8.63 17.00 -16.78
N PRO A 130 -9.64 17.87 -16.64
CA PRO A 130 -10.61 17.75 -15.52
C PRO A 130 -11.27 16.37 -15.45
N VAL A 131 -11.48 15.71 -16.57
CA VAL A 131 -12.06 14.36 -16.63
C VAL A 131 -11.10 13.33 -16.02
N ALA A 132 -9.81 13.40 -16.34
CA ALA A 132 -8.79 12.53 -15.74
C ALA A 132 -8.70 12.72 -14.22
N ILE A 133 -8.72 13.99 -13.75
CA ILE A 133 -8.70 14.32 -12.32
C ILE A 133 -9.93 13.73 -11.62
N ILE A 134 -11.13 13.86 -12.20
CA ILE A 134 -12.36 13.27 -11.64
C ILE A 134 -12.26 11.74 -11.59
N ARG A 135 -11.73 11.09 -12.63
CA ARG A 135 -11.50 9.63 -12.63
C ARG A 135 -10.54 9.22 -11.51
N ILE A 136 -9.42 9.93 -11.35
CA ILE A 136 -8.43 9.67 -10.30
C ILE A 136 -9.05 9.81 -8.91
N LEU A 137 -9.82 10.87 -8.67
CA LEU A 137 -10.49 11.09 -7.39
C LEU A 137 -11.56 10.02 -7.12
N ASN A 138 -12.30 9.56 -8.15
CA ASN A 138 -13.26 8.47 -8.01
C ASN A 138 -12.55 7.16 -7.59
N GLU A 139 -11.42 6.83 -8.22
CA GLU A 139 -10.60 5.69 -7.81
C GLU A 139 -10.11 5.86 -6.35
N TYR A 140 -9.59 7.05 -6.00
CA TYR A 140 -9.12 7.35 -4.66
C TYR A 140 -10.21 7.08 -3.60
N PHE A 141 -11.39 7.67 -3.74
CA PHE A 141 -12.47 7.52 -2.77
C PHE A 141 -13.07 6.11 -2.74
N ASN A 142 -13.08 5.41 -3.88
CA ASN A 142 -13.55 4.04 -3.94
C ASN A 142 -12.62 3.10 -3.14
N PHE A 143 -11.30 3.20 -3.37
CA PHE A 143 -10.32 2.33 -2.70
C PHE A 143 -10.01 2.76 -1.26
N ALA A 144 -10.08 4.06 -0.93
CA ALA A 144 -9.90 4.54 0.45
C ALA A 144 -11.14 4.29 1.33
N GLY A 145 -12.31 4.19 0.73
CA GLY A 145 -13.61 4.23 1.43
C GLY A 145 -14.08 2.91 2.04
N ALA A 146 -15.38 2.89 2.38
CA ALA A 146 -16.06 1.77 3.03
C ALA A 146 -16.18 0.49 2.15
N ARG A 147 -15.79 0.55 0.89
CA ARG A 147 -15.72 -0.62 -0.03
C ARG A 147 -14.29 -1.05 -0.32
N GLY A 148 -13.30 -0.32 0.19
CA GLY A 148 -11.87 -0.57 0.00
C GLY A 148 -11.17 -0.80 1.33
N VAL A 149 -10.12 -0.03 1.60
CA VAL A 149 -9.22 -0.23 2.76
C VAL A 149 -9.96 -0.21 4.09
N ILE A 150 -10.95 0.68 4.27
CA ILE A 150 -11.75 0.72 5.51
C ILE A 150 -12.53 -0.59 5.69
N ALA A 151 -13.12 -1.17 4.62
CA ALA A 151 -13.78 -2.46 4.70
C ALA A 151 -12.81 -3.59 5.07
N GLY A 152 -11.59 -3.55 4.51
CA GLY A 152 -10.53 -4.48 4.88
C GLY A 152 -10.19 -4.41 6.36
N GLN A 153 -10.03 -3.21 6.90
CA GLN A 153 -9.74 -2.99 8.31
C GLN A 153 -10.88 -3.46 9.24
N VAL A 154 -12.14 -3.24 8.86
CA VAL A 154 -13.29 -3.76 9.63
C VAL A 154 -13.24 -5.28 9.73
N VAL A 155 -13.02 -5.98 8.61
CA VAL A 155 -12.93 -7.44 8.59
C VAL A 155 -11.70 -7.95 9.36
N ASP A 156 -10.60 -7.20 9.37
CA ASP A 156 -9.42 -7.53 10.18
C ASP A 156 -9.80 -7.60 11.67
N ILE A 157 -10.36 -6.53 12.20
CA ILE A 157 -10.80 -6.43 13.61
C ILE A 157 -11.85 -7.50 13.93
N GLU A 158 -12.85 -7.68 13.06
CA GLU A 158 -13.90 -8.68 13.28
C GLU A 158 -13.34 -10.10 13.27
N SER A 159 -12.29 -10.37 12.46
CA SER A 159 -11.71 -11.70 12.31
C SER A 159 -10.87 -12.15 13.51
N GLU A 160 -10.34 -11.27 14.33
CA GLU A 160 -9.54 -11.61 15.53
C GLU A 160 -10.31 -12.43 16.58
N ASN A 161 -11.62 -12.25 16.65
CA ASN A 161 -12.47 -12.90 17.66
C ASN A 161 -13.39 -14.00 17.09
N LEU A 162 -13.25 -14.32 15.79
CA LEU A 162 -14.11 -15.31 15.16
C LEU A 162 -13.61 -16.73 15.40
N ASN A 163 -14.42 -17.51 16.12
CA ASN A 163 -14.18 -18.94 16.26
C ASN A 163 -14.76 -19.70 15.05
N ILE A 164 -14.08 -19.60 13.90
CA ILE A 164 -14.51 -20.22 12.65
C ILE A 164 -13.86 -21.61 12.55
N GLU A 165 -14.66 -22.67 12.48
CA GLU A 165 -14.17 -24.04 12.26
C GLU A 165 -14.05 -24.38 10.77
N ASN A 166 -14.91 -23.78 9.92
CA ASN A 166 -14.96 -24.07 8.48
C ASN A 166 -13.79 -23.44 7.73
N ILE A 167 -12.95 -24.26 7.09
CA ILE A 167 -11.78 -23.81 6.32
C ILE A 167 -12.19 -22.94 5.13
N GLU A 168 -13.26 -23.29 4.40
CA GLU A 168 -13.71 -22.52 3.23
C GLU A 168 -14.17 -21.10 3.63
N GLU A 169 -14.74 -20.96 4.82
CA GLU A 169 -15.14 -19.66 5.36
C GLU A 169 -13.90 -18.84 5.75
N LYS A 170 -12.91 -19.44 6.41
CA LYS A 170 -11.62 -18.81 6.70
C LYS A 170 -10.93 -18.33 5.43
N GLU A 171 -10.91 -19.14 4.37
CA GLU A 171 -10.33 -18.78 3.09
C GLU A 171 -11.01 -17.54 2.45
N LYS A 172 -12.34 -17.46 2.52
CA LYS A 172 -13.11 -16.33 2.01
C LYS A 172 -12.80 -15.05 2.77
N ILE A 173 -12.74 -15.12 4.10
CA ILE A 173 -12.41 -13.98 4.97
C ILE A 173 -10.98 -13.53 4.71
N LEU A 174 -10.01 -14.44 4.73
CA LEU A 174 -8.61 -14.14 4.47
C LEU A 174 -8.41 -13.48 3.10
N LYS A 175 -9.05 -14.01 2.07
CA LYS A 175 -9.00 -13.44 0.72
C LYS A 175 -9.61 -12.05 0.67
N TYR A 176 -10.76 -11.82 1.31
CA TYR A 176 -11.40 -10.51 1.39
C TYR A 176 -10.48 -9.50 2.09
N LEU A 177 -9.97 -9.89 3.26
CA LEU A 177 -9.04 -9.10 4.06
C LEU A 177 -7.83 -8.64 3.23
N HIS A 178 -7.13 -9.58 2.60
CA HIS A 178 -5.92 -9.27 1.84
C HIS A 178 -6.18 -8.45 0.58
N ILE A 179 -7.34 -8.62 -0.06
CA ILE A 179 -7.73 -7.76 -1.18
C ILE A 179 -7.94 -6.34 -0.68
N HIS A 180 -8.79 -6.13 0.33
CA HIS A 180 -9.22 -4.81 0.72
C HIS A 180 -8.21 -4.08 1.63
N LYS A 181 -7.61 -4.76 2.60
CA LYS A 181 -6.60 -4.13 3.48
C LYS A 181 -5.29 -3.81 2.73
N THR A 182 -4.86 -4.67 1.80
CA THR A 182 -3.53 -4.56 1.18
C THR A 182 -3.57 -4.30 -0.32
N SER A 183 -4.28 -5.14 -1.10
CA SER A 183 -4.22 -5.09 -2.55
C SER A 183 -4.90 -3.84 -3.13
N ASP A 184 -5.92 -3.30 -2.49
CA ASP A 184 -6.65 -2.13 -2.97
C ASP A 184 -5.75 -0.89 -3.15
N LEU A 185 -4.78 -0.66 -2.27
CA LEU A 185 -3.84 0.45 -2.46
C LEU A 185 -2.86 0.22 -3.62
N PHE A 186 -2.53 -1.02 -3.96
CA PHE A 186 -1.77 -1.32 -5.16
C PHE A 186 -2.63 -1.16 -6.42
N GLN A 187 -3.90 -1.56 -6.36
CA GLN A 187 -4.85 -1.34 -7.46
C GLN A 187 -5.05 0.16 -7.69
N LEU A 188 -5.29 0.94 -6.63
CA LEU A 188 -5.37 2.41 -6.71
C LEU A 188 -4.13 2.99 -7.40
N ALA A 189 -2.93 2.58 -6.98
CA ALA A 189 -1.67 3.09 -7.52
C ALA A 189 -1.54 2.84 -9.02
N MET A 190 -1.75 1.60 -9.46
CA MET A 190 -1.54 1.24 -10.86
C MET A 190 -2.67 1.76 -11.77
N ARG A 191 -3.93 1.71 -11.32
CA ARG A 191 -5.07 2.26 -12.08
C ARG A 191 -4.94 3.76 -12.30
N THR A 192 -4.57 4.50 -11.25
CA THR A 192 -4.37 5.96 -11.39
C THR A 192 -3.17 6.29 -12.27
N GLY A 193 -2.07 5.52 -12.18
CA GLY A 193 -0.94 5.64 -13.10
C GLY A 193 -1.34 5.42 -14.57
N ALA A 194 -2.21 4.43 -14.84
CA ALA A 194 -2.72 4.17 -16.17
C ALA A 194 -3.69 5.28 -16.67
N ILE A 195 -4.55 5.80 -15.79
CA ILE A 195 -5.44 6.92 -16.12
C ILE A 195 -4.64 8.18 -16.48
N ILE A 196 -3.56 8.46 -15.75
CA ILE A 196 -2.66 9.60 -16.02
C ILE A 196 -1.98 9.45 -17.38
N ALA A 197 -1.61 8.23 -17.77
CA ALA A 197 -1.03 7.92 -19.07
C ALA A 197 -2.05 7.90 -20.21
N ASP A 198 -3.32 8.24 -19.96
CA ASP A 198 -4.43 8.19 -20.93
C ASP A 198 -4.58 6.80 -21.58
N ALA A 199 -4.35 5.75 -20.77
CA ALA A 199 -4.47 4.37 -21.22
C ALA A 199 -5.93 3.97 -21.50
N ASP A 200 -6.13 3.08 -22.47
CA ASP A 200 -7.42 2.48 -22.75
C ASP A 200 -7.91 1.57 -21.60
N ASP A 201 -9.21 1.27 -21.59
CA ASP A 201 -9.82 0.49 -20.52
C ASP A 201 -9.25 -0.95 -20.43
N ASP A 202 -8.84 -1.55 -21.56
CA ASP A 202 -8.21 -2.89 -21.59
C ASP A 202 -6.88 -2.88 -20.85
N LYS A 203 -6.06 -1.84 -21.00
CA LYS A 203 -4.81 -1.68 -20.26
C LYS A 203 -5.04 -1.38 -18.78
N ILE A 204 -6.05 -0.55 -18.46
CA ILE A 204 -6.44 -0.29 -17.07
C ILE A 204 -6.86 -1.60 -16.39
N GLU A 205 -7.65 -2.45 -17.06
CA GLU A 205 -8.04 -3.75 -16.51
C GLU A 205 -6.84 -4.69 -16.34
N ALA A 206 -5.92 -4.71 -17.30
CA ALA A 206 -4.71 -5.54 -17.24
C ALA A 206 -3.79 -5.14 -16.08
N VAL A 207 -3.54 -3.84 -15.85
CA VAL A 207 -2.76 -3.39 -14.68
C VAL A 207 -3.52 -3.61 -13.38
N THR A 208 -4.85 -3.60 -13.39
CA THR A 208 -5.69 -3.94 -12.24
C THR A 208 -5.51 -5.41 -11.84
N GLU A 209 -5.55 -6.33 -12.83
CA GLU A 209 -5.31 -7.76 -12.58
C GLU A 209 -3.90 -8.00 -12.03
N PHE A 210 -2.89 -7.33 -12.59
CA PHE A 210 -1.53 -7.37 -12.06
C PHE A 210 -1.49 -6.87 -10.61
N ALA A 211 -2.02 -5.68 -10.33
CA ALA A 211 -1.99 -5.04 -9.02
C ALA A 211 -2.70 -5.89 -7.95
N LYS A 212 -3.84 -6.48 -8.31
CA LYS A 212 -4.59 -7.38 -7.44
C LYS A 212 -3.80 -8.65 -7.12
N THR A 213 -3.20 -9.27 -8.13
CA THR A 213 -2.37 -10.47 -7.98
C THR A 213 -1.11 -10.16 -7.16
N PHE A 214 -0.45 -9.04 -7.46
CA PHE A 214 0.73 -8.58 -6.74
C PHE A 214 0.43 -8.24 -5.29
N GLY A 215 -0.68 -7.56 -4.99
CA GLY A 215 -1.08 -7.21 -3.63
C GLY A 215 -1.32 -8.45 -2.77
N LEU A 216 -1.95 -9.50 -3.32
CA LEU A 216 -2.09 -10.79 -2.66
C LEU A 216 -0.73 -11.46 -2.43
N ALA A 217 0.14 -11.49 -3.44
CA ALA A 217 1.50 -12.01 -3.31
C ALA A 217 2.30 -11.27 -2.24
N PHE A 218 2.16 -9.93 -2.19
CA PHE A 218 2.84 -9.09 -1.20
C PHE A 218 2.41 -9.44 0.23
N GLN A 219 1.12 -9.65 0.46
CA GLN A 219 0.63 -10.04 1.80
C GLN A 219 1.07 -11.46 2.17
N ILE A 220 0.99 -12.44 1.25
CA ILE A 220 1.52 -13.79 1.51
C ILE A 220 3.02 -13.73 1.85
N ALA A 221 3.77 -12.87 1.18
CA ALA A 221 5.19 -12.68 1.49
C ALA A 221 5.40 -12.05 2.88
N ASP A 222 4.53 -11.11 3.29
CA ASP A 222 4.59 -10.50 4.63
C ASP A 222 4.28 -11.53 5.71
N ASP A 223 3.24 -12.36 5.53
CA ASP A 223 2.88 -13.48 6.43
C ASP A 223 4.04 -14.48 6.57
N ILE A 224 4.72 -14.84 5.46
CA ILE A 224 5.89 -15.73 5.47
C ILE A 224 7.06 -15.07 6.22
N LEU A 225 7.32 -13.80 5.95
CA LEU A 225 8.42 -13.07 6.58
C LEU A 225 8.21 -12.88 8.09
N ASP A 226 6.98 -12.75 8.55
CA ASP A 226 6.68 -12.68 9.98
C ASP A 226 7.06 -13.97 10.72
N GLU A 227 6.92 -15.13 10.04
CA GLU A 227 7.29 -16.44 10.61
C GLU A 227 8.81 -16.74 10.55
N ILE A 228 9.53 -16.31 9.47
CA ILE A 228 10.92 -16.71 9.22
C ILE A 228 11.97 -15.65 9.55
N SER A 229 11.58 -14.39 9.74
CA SER A 229 12.54 -13.29 9.95
C SER A 229 12.91 -13.10 11.42
N THR A 230 13.96 -12.29 11.66
CA THR A 230 14.35 -11.84 12.99
C THR A 230 13.91 -10.39 13.21
N PHE A 231 13.79 -9.98 14.50
CA PHE A 231 13.48 -8.59 14.86
C PHE A 231 14.40 -7.57 14.17
N GLU A 232 15.70 -7.89 14.06
CA GLU A 232 16.70 -7.03 13.40
C GLU A 232 16.40 -6.79 11.91
N GLN A 233 15.71 -7.75 11.25
CA GLN A 233 15.41 -7.68 9.82
C GLN A 233 14.11 -6.96 9.51
N LEU A 234 13.10 -7.02 10.39
CA LEU A 234 11.76 -6.46 10.15
C LEU A 234 11.51 -5.13 10.86
N GLY A 235 12.21 -4.86 11.97
CA GLY A 235 12.03 -3.61 12.75
C GLY A 235 10.67 -3.49 13.46
N LYS A 236 9.94 -4.62 13.60
CA LYS A 236 8.69 -4.76 14.36
C LYS A 236 8.74 -5.99 15.27
N THR A 237 7.86 -6.08 16.25
CA THR A 237 7.70 -7.28 17.10
C THR A 237 7.26 -8.46 16.24
N LEU A 238 7.92 -9.61 16.36
CA LEU A 238 7.66 -10.83 15.61
C LEU A 238 6.70 -11.75 16.35
N GLY A 239 5.99 -12.59 15.58
CA GLY A 239 5.11 -13.62 16.14
C GLY A 239 3.82 -13.07 16.76
N LYS A 240 3.54 -11.75 16.64
CA LYS A 240 2.29 -11.15 17.10
C LYS A 240 1.08 -11.83 16.46
N ASP A 241 1.12 -12.08 15.17
CA ASP A 241 0.00 -12.71 14.43
C ASP A 241 -0.38 -14.08 15.04
N LYS A 242 0.60 -14.84 15.50
CA LYS A 242 0.37 -16.13 16.13
C LYS A 242 -0.10 -16.03 17.57
N GLU A 243 0.41 -15.05 18.34
CA GLU A 243 0.00 -14.77 19.72
C GLU A 243 -1.42 -14.18 19.76
N GLU A 244 -1.77 -13.33 18.81
CA GLU A 244 -3.08 -12.70 18.66
C GLU A 244 -4.09 -13.59 17.93
N GLY A 245 -3.69 -14.78 17.46
CA GLY A 245 -4.56 -15.71 16.74
C GLY A 245 -5.05 -15.21 15.39
N LYS A 246 -4.29 -14.28 14.77
CA LYS A 246 -4.63 -13.71 13.47
C LYS A 246 -4.69 -14.77 12.37
N LEU A 247 -5.67 -14.61 11.49
CA LEU A 247 -5.84 -15.45 10.32
C LEU A 247 -4.86 -14.99 9.22
N THR A 248 -3.82 -15.81 8.94
CA THR A 248 -2.81 -15.55 7.90
C THR A 248 -2.71 -16.75 6.96
N TYR A 249 -2.03 -16.60 5.81
CA TYR A 249 -1.75 -17.75 4.93
C TYR A 249 -0.94 -18.82 5.65
N VAL A 250 0.03 -18.44 6.49
CA VAL A 250 0.87 -19.40 7.22
C VAL A 250 0.07 -20.14 8.29
N THR A 251 -0.82 -19.46 9.01
CA THR A 251 -1.69 -20.14 10.01
C THR A 251 -2.72 -21.04 9.38
N LEU A 252 -3.19 -20.73 8.16
CA LEU A 252 -4.22 -21.49 7.46
C LEU A 252 -3.66 -22.70 6.68
N TYR A 253 -2.53 -22.53 5.98
CA TYR A 253 -1.99 -23.53 5.06
C TYR A 253 -0.62 -24.09 5.48
N GLY A 254 0.05 -23.47 6.45
CA GLY A 254 1.44 -23.77 6.79
C GLY A 254 2.45 -23.06 5.86
N LEU A 255 3.71 -23.05 6.29
CA LEU A 255 4.78 -22.29 5.64
C LEU A 255 5.06 -22.74 4.18
N GLU A 256 5.21 -24.04 3.95
CA GLU A 256 5.60 -24.56 2.63
C GLU A 256 4.50 -24.37 1.57
N GLU A 257 3.24 -24.60 1.94
CA GLU A 257 2.12 -24.34 1.02
C GLU A 257 1.96 -22.83 0.75
N SER A 258 2.20 -21.98 1.76
CA SER A 258 2.21 -20.51 1.57
C SER A 258 3.30 -20.08 0.61
N LYS A 259 4.51 -20.66 0.65
CA LYS A 259 5.58 -20.42 -0.32
C LYS A 259 5.19 -20.87 -1.73
N CYS A 260 4.53 -22.03 -1.87
CA CYS A 260 4.02 -22.50 -3.16
C CYS A 260 2.99 -21.51 -3.75
N LYS A 261 2.03 -21.06 -2.93
CA LYS A 261 1.02 -20.06 -3.33
C LYS A 261 1.67 -18.74 -3.74
N LEU A 262 2.65 -18.24 -2.97
CA LEU A 262 3.42 -17.06 -3.30
C LEU A 262 4.14 -17.19 -4.65
N SER A 263 4.85 -18.29 -4.87
CA SER A 263 5.54 -18.56 -6.14
C SER A 263 4.58 -18.56 -7.33
N CYS A 264 3.39 -19.18 -7.18
CA CYS A 264 2.34 -19.19 -8.19
C CYS A 264 1.83 -17.76 -8.51
N MET A 265 1.56 -16.95 -7.48
CA MET A 265 1.10 -15.57 -7.66
C MET A 265 2.15 -14.68 -8.33
N LEU A 266 3.43 -14.80 -7.96
CA LEU A 266 4.51 -14.05 -8.59
C LEU A 266 4.73 -14.49 -10.05
N SER A 267 4.58 -15.78 -10.36
CA SER A 267 4.59 -16.27 -11.74
C SER A 267 3.44 -15.67 -12.56
N LYS A 268 2.23 -15.64 -11.99
CA LYS A 268 1.07 -15.01 -12.64
C LYS A 268 1.31 -13.52 -12.92
N CYS A 269 1.98 -12.79 -12.03
CA CYS A 269 2.38 -11.41 -12.28
C CYS A 269 3.29 -11.30 -13.52
N CYS A 270 4.30 -12.19 -13.64
CA CYS A 270 5.18 -12.23 -14.80
C CYS A 270 4.41 -12.59 -16.09
N ASP A 271 3.47 -13.52 -16.03
CA ASP A 271 2.65 -13.91 -17.18
C ASP A 271 1.77 -12.76 -17.69
N ILE A 272 1.18 -11.97 -16.76
CA ILE A 272 0.42 -10.77 -17.12
C ILE A 272 1.33 -9.75 -17.82
N MET A 273 2.51 -9.48 -17.26
CA MET A 273 3.48 -8.58 -17.88
C MET A 273 3.87 -9.02 -19.30
N ASN A 274 4.17 -10.29 -19.48
CA ASN A 274 4.53 -10.85 -20.78
C ASN A 274 3.37 -10.77 -21.80
N LYS A 275 2.16 -11.18 -21.40
CA LYS A 275 0.97 -11.16 -22.24
C LYS A 275 0.61 -9.75 -22.72
N GLN A 276 0.77 -8.76 -21.86
CA GLN A 276 0.48 -7.35 -22.13
C GLN A 276 1.65 -6.58 -22.74
N ASN A 277 2.83 -7.22 -22.87
CA ASN A 277 4.09 -6.58 -23.25
C ASN A 277 4.45 -5.39 -22.35
N PHE A 278 4.13 -5.48 -21.07
CA PHE A 278 4.52 -4.50 -20.06
C PHE A 278 6.00 -4.65 -19.74
N LYS A 279 6.79 -3.63 -20.07
CA LYS A 279 8.25 -3.65 -19.87
C LYS A 279 8.63 -2.74 -18.71
N SER A 280 8.91 -3.32 -17.56
CA SER A 280 9.36 -2.60 -16.38
C SER A 280 10.43 -3.38 -15.62
N ASN A 281 11.65 -2.90 -15.68
CA ASN A 281 12.75 -3.44 -14.86
C ASN A 281 12.48 -3.24 -13.35
N VAL A 282 11.69 -2.22 -12.99
CA VAL A 282 11.35 -1.92 -11.60
C VAL A 282 10.41 -2.99 -11.06
N PHE A 283 9.38 -3.38 -11.81
CA PHE A 283 8.47 -4.46 -11.38
C PHE A 283 9.18 -5.81 -11.31
N GLU A 284 10.04 -6.12 -12.27
CA GLU A 284 10.87 -7.33 -12.22
C GLU A 284 11.80 -7.33 -10.98
N GLN A 285 12.41 -6.19 -10.66
CA GLN A 285 13.26 -6.04 -9.47
C GLN A 285 12.46 -6.26 -8.18
N ILE A 286 11.26 -5.68 -8.08
CA ILE A 286 10.39 -5.85 -6.90
C ILE A 286 10.00 -7.33 -6.72
N ILE A 287 9.59 -8.01 -7.80
CA ILE A 287 9.23 -9.44 -7.78
C ILE A 287 10.44 -10.29 -7.33
N ASN A 288 11.62 -10.02 -7.88
CA ASN A 288 12.84 -10.76 -7.55
C ASN A 288 13.29 -10.51 -6.10
N GLU A 289 13.09 -9.29 -5.57
CA GLU A 289 13.38 -8.98 -4.17
C GLU A 289 12.44 -9.75 -3.22
N ILE A 290 11.17 -9.86 -3.55
CA ILE A 290 10.22 -10.69 -2.78
C ILE A 290 10.67 -12.15 -2.76
N LYS A 291 10.96 -12.74 -3.93
CA LYS A 291 11.47 -14.13 -4.04
C LYS A 291 12.70 -14.34 -3.17
N LYS A 292 13.70 -13.46 -3.30
CA LYS A 292 14.94 -13.55 -2.53
C LYS A 292 14.70 -13.50 -1.01
N ARG A 293 13.81 -12.61 -0.54
CA ARG A 293 13.55 -12.43 0.89
C ARG A 293 12.78 -13.61 1.50
N THR A 294 11.89 -14.23 0.74
CA THR A 294 11.05 -15.37 1.18
C THR A 294 11.70 -16.71 0.93
N GLY A 295 12.85 -16.74 0.24
CA GLY A 295 13.60 -17.97 -0.05
C GLY A 295 12.94 -18.87 -1.10
N ILE A 296 12.29 -18.27 -2.11
CA ILE A 296 11.64 -18.99 -3.23
C ILE A 296 12.23 -18.60 -4.58
#